data_41b979ad88655d18d94c220f649c6c25
#
_entry.id   41b979ad88655d18d94c220f649c6c25
#
_cell.length_a   1.000
_cell.length_b   1.000
_cell.length_c   1.000
_cell.angle_alpha   90.00
_cell.angle_beta   90.00
_cell.angle_gamma   90.00
#
_symmetry.space_group_name_H-M   'P 1'
#
loop_
_entity.id
_entity.type
_entity.pdbx_description
1 polymer ?
#
loop_
_entity_poly.entity_id
_entity_poly.type
_entity_poly.pdbx_seq_one_letter_code
_entity_poly.pdbx_strand_id
1 'polypeptide(L)'
;MASEIPEFGSAYAAEQLRRSRHPLRRLIKKFYLDHVLGEIEAGPTIDFGCGAGQLLSRLPAGSVGLEVNPHLVEALRCEGLDARLYDAYSDDFSLSQLEAGRYRSFTISHVLEHFDDTPAVMRKLWRACARLGVTTIVAIVPGAKGYASDATHRTFVTREWVRDNGLDYCEGYALERADYFPIDKASVGDWFVFHELHLVYRRKA
;
A
#
# COMPACT_ATOMS: atom_id res chain seq x y z
N MET A 1 7.41 25.90 -16.97
CA MET A 1 6.51 25.67 -15.83
C MET A 1 6.16 24.19 -15.89
N ALA A 2 6.71 23.39 -14.98
CA ALA A 2 6.31 21.99 -14.84
C ALA A 2 4.84 22.00 -14.44
N SER A 3 3.98 21.34 -15.20
CA SER A 3 2.57 21.13 -14.83
C SER A 3 2.59 20.36 -13.52
N GLU A 4 2.13 20.97 -12.42
CA GLU A 4 1.91 20.25 -11.17
C GLU A 4 1.04 19.04 -11.48
N ILE A 5 1.57 17.86 -11.24
CA ILE A 5 0.76 16.63 -11.30
C ILE A 5 -0.30 16.81 -10.22
N PRO A 6 -1.61 16.74 -10.55
CA PRO A 6 -2.69 17.08 -9.60
C PRO A 6 -2.59 16.34 -8.26
N GLU A 7 -2.05 15.13 -8.27
CA GLU A 7 -1.86 14.26 -7.09
C GLU A 7 -0.82 14.78 -6.08
N PHE A 8 0.05 15.70 -6.50
CA PHE A 8 1.07 16.29 -5.61
C PHE A 8 0.66 17.66 -5.05
N GLY A 9 -0.48 18.18 -5.48
CA GLY A 9 -0.98 19.49 -5.07
C GLY A 9 -1.59 19.52 -3.67
N SER A 10 -1.61 20.72 -3.07
CA SER A 10 -2.23 20.97 -1.76
C SER A 10 -3.75 20.71 -1.75
N ALA A 11 -4.43 20.97 -2.87
CA ALA A 11 -5.86 20.71 -3.02
C ALA A 11 -6.21 19.23 -2.94
N TYR A 12 -5.39 18.36 -3.56
CA TYR A 12 -5.53 16.91 -3.45
C TYR A 12 -5.31 16.45 -2.00
N ALA A 13 -4.25 16.93 -1.35
CA ALA A 13 -3.97 16.60 0.04
C ALA A 13 -5.13 17.00 0.97
N ALA A 14 -5.66 18.22 0.82
CA ALA A 14 -6.78 18.71 1.61
C ALA A 14 -8.03 17.84 1.43
N GLU A 15 -8.34 17.41 0.21
CA GLU A 15 -9.47 16.52 -0.07
C GLU A 15 -9.27 15.12 0.53
N GLN A 16 -8.07 14.55 0.42
CA GLN A 16 -7.74 13.26 1.04
C GLN A 16 -7.88 13.32 2.57
N LEU A 17 -7.36 14.35 3.21
CA LEU A 17 -7.51 14.57 4.65
C LEU A 17 -8.97 14.77 5.06
N ARG A 18 -9.76 15.55 4.29
CA ARG A 18 -11.18 15.73 4.53
C ARG A 18 -11.94 14.41 4.45
N ARG A 19 -11.68 13.61 3.40
CA ARG A 19 -12.31 12.29 3.22
C ARG A 19 -11.93 11.31 4.32
N SER A 20 -10.67 11.31 4.78
CA SER A 20 -10.19 10.41 5.84
C SER A 20 -10.87 10.69 7.18
N ARG A 21 -11.26 11.94 7.44
CA ARG A 21 -11.90 12.38 8.70
C ARG A 21 -13.43 12.18 8.74
N HIS A 22 -14.06 11.81 7.62
CA HIS A 22 -15.52 11.62 7.56
C HIS A 22 -15.95 10.41 8.43
N PRO A 23 -16.86 10.57 9.42
CA PRO A 23 -17.14 9.56 10.45
C PRO A 23 -17.64 8.23 9.88
N LEU A 24 -18.55 8.25 8.90
CA LEU A 24 -19.06 7.04 8.26
C LEU A 24 -17.95 6.28 7.49
N ARG A 25 -17.09 7.02 6.78
CA ARG A 25 -15.93 6.41 6.09
C ARG A 25 -14.94 5.81 7.08
N ARG A 26 -14.70 6.47 8.22
CA ARG A 26 -13.85 5.94 9.30
C ARG A 26 -14.39 4.63 9.86
N LEU A 27 -15.70 4.52 10.04
CA LEU A 27 -16.33 3.30 10.55
C LEU A 27 -16.17 2.13 9.56
N ILE A 28 -16.44 2.36 8.28
CA ILE A 28 -16.27 1.33 7.24
C ILE A 28 -14.78 0.97 7.13
N LYS A 29 -13.89 1.96 7.01
CA LYS A 29 -12.45 1.72 6.91
C LYS A 29 -11.87 1.04 8.15
N LYS A 30 -12.42 1.27 9.35
CA LYS A 30 -11.98 0.56 10.55
C LYS A 30 -12.00 -0.96 10.35
N PHE A 31 -13.05 -1.49 9.78
CA PHE A 31 -13.19 -2.92 9.51
C PHE A 31 -12.10 -3.45 8.56
N TYR A 32 -11.81 -2.70 7.48
CA TYR A 32 -10.72 -3.03 6.54
C TYR A 32 -9.34 -2.94 7.20
N LEU A 33 -9.11 -1.86 7.95
CA LEU A 33 -7.83 -1.66 8.64
C LEU A 33 -7.60 -2.72 9.73
N ASP A 34 -8.64 -3.13 10.46
CA ASP A 34 -8.56 -4.23 11.43
C ASP A 34 -8.16 -5.55 10.76
N HIS A 35 -8.68 -5.79 9.55
CA HIS A 35 -8.28 -6.97 8.77
C HIS A 35 -6.80 -6.90 8.37
N VAL A 36 -6.33 -5.78 7.80
CA VAL A 36 -4.92 -5.58 7.44
C VAL A 36 -3.99 -5.74 8.64
N LEU A 37 -4.37 -5.18 9.80
CA LEU A 37 -3.60 -5.32 11.04
C LEU A 37 -3.50 -6.77 11.51
N GLY A 38 -4.47 -7.62 11.19
CA GLY A 38 -4.40 -9.05 11.43
C GLY A 38 -3.48 -9.83 10.49
N GLU A 39 -3.09 -9.23 9.36
CA GLU A 39 -2.22 -9.86 8.35
C GLU A 39 -0.73 -9.55 8.56
N ILE A 40 -0.42 -8.40 9.16
CA ILE A 40 0.96 -7.99 9.44
C ILE A 40 1.54 -8.73 10.65
N GLU A 41 2.86 -8.85 10.67
CA GLU A 41 3.59 -9.39 11.83
C GLU A 41 3.74 -8.32 12.91
N ALA A 42 3.78 -8.74 14.17
CA ALA A 42 3.98 -7.84 15.29
C ALA A 42 5.34 -7.12 15.22
N GLY A 43 5.31 -5.78 15.27
CA GLY A 43 6.50 -4.94 15.21
C GLY A 43 6.37 -3.78 14.21
N PRO A 44 7.40 -2.94 14.10
CA PRO A 44 7.39 -1.79 13.20
C PRO A 44 7.15 -2.19 11.75
N THR A 45 6.32 -1.41 11.07
CA THR A 45 5.86 -1.65 9.69
C THR A 45 6.18 -0.44 8.82
N ILE A 46 6.51 -0.70 7.56
CA ILE A 46 6.62 0.32 6.51
C ILE A 46 5.26 0.40 5.82
N ASP A 47 4.64 1.59 5.78
CA ASP A 47 3.40 1.86 5.04
C ASP A 47 3.73 2.66 3.78
N PHE A 48 3.80 2.00 2.64
CA PHE A 48 4.21 2.59 1.38
C PHE A 48 3.01 3.21 0.65
N GLY A 49 3.08 4.50 0.35
CA GLY A 49 1.95 5.28 -0.14
C GLY A 49 0.92 5.50 0.97
N CYS A 50 1.36 5.95 2.15
CA CYS A 50 0.52 6.00 3.35
C CYS A 50 -0.65 7.00 3.26
N GLY A 51 -0.66 7.88 2.25
CA GLY A 51 -1.72 8.83 1.99
C GLY A 51 -2.06 9.70 3.20
N ALA A 52 -3.33 9.71 3.60
CA ALA A 52 -3.80 10.44 4.79
C ALA A 52 -3.52 9.71 6.12
N GLY A 53 -2.63 8.72 6.15
CA GLY A 53 -2.13 8.07 7.37
C GLY A 53 -3.13 7.20 8.12
N GLN A 54 -4.20 6.75 7.48
CA GLN A 54 -5.26 5.99 8.17
C GLN A 54 -4.78 4.64 8.69
N LEU A 55 -3.93 3.92 7.94
CA LEU A 55 -3.27 2.70 8.39
C LEU A 55 -2.11 3.07 9.33
N LEU A 56 -1.23 3.99 8.90
CA LEU A 56 -0.04 4.40 9.66
C LEU A 56 -0.36 4.77 11.11
N SER A 57 -1.46 5.49 11.36
CA SER A 57 -1.89 5.89 12.72
C SER A 57 -2.29 4.73 13.64
N ARG A 58 -2.42 3.53 13.10
CA ARG A 58 -2.82 2.32 13.80
C ARG A 58 -1.71 1.27 13.88
N LEU A 59 -0.62 1.50 13.15
CA LEU A 59 0.53 0.61 13.15
C LEU A 59 1.30 0.68 14.49
N PRO A 60 2.05 -0.37 14.83
CA PRO A 60 2.89 -0.39 16.03
C PRO A 60 3.89 0.76 16.07
N ALA A 61 4.27 1.18 17.28
CA ALA A 61 5.29 2.21 17.48
C ALA A 61 6.59 1.88 16.74
N GLY A 62 7.22 2.91 16.16
CA GLY A 62 8.42 2.76 15.31
C GLY A 62 8.13 2.47 13.84
N SER A 63 6.85 2.35 13.45
CA SER A 63 6.43 2.26 12.04
C SER A 63 6.68 3.58 11.32
N VAL A 64 6.79 3.52 9.99
CA VAL A 64 7.05 4.67 9.12
C VAL A 64 6.12 4.66 7.93
N GLY A 65 5.57 5.82 7.58
CA GLY A 65 4.84 6.05 6.33
C GLY A 65 5.75 6.68 5.27
N LEU A 66 5.67 6.19 4.06
CA LEU A 66 6.33 6.76 2.89
C LEU A 66 5.27 7.37 1.98
N GLU A 67 5.40 8.66 1.66
CA GLU A 67 4.40 9.38 0.88
C GLU A 67 5.09 10.39 -0.06
N VAL A 68 4.60 10.49 -1.28
CA VAL A 68 5.17 11.37 -2.30
C VAL A 68 4.62 12.79 -2.23
N ASN A 69 3.43 12.97 -1.65
CA ASN A 69 2.81 14.29 -1.50
C ASN A 69 3.35 15.02 -0.25
N PRO A 70 4.11 16.13 -0.41
CA PRO A 70 4.73 16.82 0.71
C PRO A 70 3.71 17.41 1.71
N HIS A 71 2.52 17.81 1.24
CA HIS A 71 1.48 18.36 2.10
C HIS A 71 0.84 17.30 3.00
N LEU A 72 0.69 16.05 2.50
CA LEU A 72 0.26 14.93 3.33
C LEU A 72 1.33 14.59 4.37
N VAL A 73 2.60 14.53 3.97
CA VAL A 73 3.71 14.27 4.89
C VAL A 73 3.75 15.30 6.01
N GLU A 74 3.62 16.59 5.69
CA GLU A 74 3.61 17.66 6.69
C GLU A 74 2.43 17.51 7.65
N ALA A 75 1.22 17.27 7.14
CA ALA A 75 0.03 17.06 7.96
C ALA A 75 0.19 15.88 8.94
N LEU A 76 0.72 14.75 8.46
CA LEU A 76 0.94 13.56 9.27
C LEU A 76 1.99 13.78 10.36
N ARG A 77 3.06 14.52 10.06
CA ARG A 77 4.08 14.90 11.04
C ARG A 77 3.51 15.82 12.12
N CYS A 78 2.64 16.75 11.75
CA CYS A 78 1.92 17.58 12.72
C CYS A 78 1.00 16.75 13.64
N GLU A 79 0.53 15.59 13.18
CA GLU A 79 -0.24 14.62 13.98
C GLU A 79 0.67 13.66 14.80
N GLY A 80 2.00 13.84 14.74
CA GLY A 80 2.99 13.04 15.49
C GLY A 80 3.34 11.70 14.86
N LEU A 81 3.01 11.48 13.58
CA LEU A 81 3.33 10.27 12.85
C LEU A 81 4.70 10.38 12.16
N ASP A 82 5.48 9.28 12.12
CA ASP A 82 6.73 9.22 11.33
C ASP A 82 6.35 9.04 9.85
N ALA A 83 6.05 10.15 9.17
CA ALA A 83 5.82 10.19 7.74
C ALA A 83 7.01 10.84 7.03
N ARG A 84 7.46 10.23 5.93
CA ARG A 84 8.62 10.68 5.18
C ARG A 84 8.28 10.93 3.73
N LEU A 85 8.77 12.05 3.22
CA LEU A 85 8.69 12.32 1.78
C LEU A 85 9.52 11.29 1.03
N TYR A 86 8.89 10.60 0.10
CA TYR A 86 9.53 9.54 -0.66
C TYR A 86 9.04 9.54 -2.11
N ASP A 87 9.96 9.87 -3.01
CA ASP A 87 9.77 9.70 -4.45
C ASP A 87 10.39 8.36 -4.86
N ALA A 88 9.52 7.38 -5.09
CA ALA A 88 9.91 6.02 -5.41
C ALA A 88 10.66 5.90 -6.75
N TYR A 89 10.31 6.74 -7.73
CA TYR A 89 11.00 6.74 -9.02
C TYR A 89 12.42 7.29 -8.92
N SER A 90 12.63 8.35 -8.16
CA SER A 90 13.97 8.91 -7.93
C SER A 90 14.88 7.98 -7.16
N ASP A 91 14.34 7.13 -6.27
CA ASP A 91 15.08 6.13 -5.48
C ASP A 91 15.11 4.74 -6.13
N ASP A 92 14.60 4.59 -7.34
CA ASP A 92 14.44 3.30 -8.04
C ASP A 92 13.79 2.21 -7.16
N PHE A 93 12.83 2.59 -6.34
CA PHE A 93 12.10 1.71 -5.40
C PHE A 93 12.98 0.99 -4.38
N SER A 94 14.19 1.51 -4.14
CA SER A 94 15.19 0.84 -3.29
C SER A 94 14.95 0.99 -1.79
N LEU A 95 14.07 1.90 -1.35
CA LEU A 95 13.84 2.24 0.05
C LEU A 95 15.15 2.63 0.78
N SER A 96 16.04 3.35 0.08
CA SER A 96 17.41 3.64 0.52
C SER A 96 17.50 4.39 1.85
N GLN A 97 16.49 5.22 2.15
CA GLN A 97 16.42 6.01 3.38
C GLN A 97 16.05 5.20 4.64
N LEU A 98 15.78 3.89 4.50
CA LEU A 98 15.34 3.03 5.61
C LEU A 98 16.47 2.12 6.09
N GLU A 99 16.52 1.92 7.42
CA GLU A 99 17.52 1.08 8.09
C GLU A 99 17.11 -0.39 8.07
N ALA A 100 18.07 -1.26 7.75
CA ALA A 100 17.88 -2.72 7.79
C ALA A 100 17.67 -3.22 9.22
N GLY A 101 16.88 -4.28 9.37
CA GLY A 101 16.62 -4.96 10.65
C GLY A 101 15.59 -4.25 11.55
N ARG A 102 15.10 -3.08 11.16
CA ARG A 102 14.17 -2.30 11.97
C ARG A 102 12.72 -2.72 11.80
N TYR A 103 12.31 -3.12 10.61
CA TYR A 103 10.91 -3.35 10.24
C TYR A 103 10.61 -4.84 10.10
N ARG A 104 9.41 -5.26 10.53
CA ARG A 104 8.91 -6.63 10.39
C ARG A 104 7.99 -6.79 9.19
N SER A 105 7.16 -5.79 8.92
CA SER A 105 6.19 -5.84 7.85
C SER A 105 6.33 -4.65 6.90
N PHE A 106 5.82 -4.85 5.69
CA PHE A 106 5.66 -3.84 4.66
C PHE A 106 4.22 -3.89 4.15
N THR A 107 3.55 -2.76 4.12
CA THR A 107 2.21 -2.61 3.55
C THR A 107 2.25 -1.69 2.34
N ILE A 108 1.50 -2.05 1.31
CA ILE A 108 1.26 -1.24 0.12
C ILE A 108 -0.21 -1.39 -0.27
N SER A 109 -0.98 -0.31 -0.07
CA SER A 109 -2.43 -0.34 -0.22
C SER A 109 -2.90 0.70 -1.22
N HIS A 110 -3.56 0.25 -2.29
CA HIS A 110 -4.06 1.12 -3.37
C HIS A 110 -2.97 1.99 -4.01
N VAL A 111 -1.85 1.36 -4.35
CA VAL A 111 -0.70 2.01 -5.00
C VAL A 111 -0.23 1.20 -6.20
N LEU A 112 -0.23 -0.14 -6.13
CA LEU A 112 0.30 -1.00 -7.19
C LEU A 112 -0.44 -0.83 -8.52
N GLU A 113 -1.73 -0.57 -8.47
CA GLU A 113 -2.57 -0.38 -9.65
C GLU A 113 -2.25 0.87 -10.47
N HIS A 114 -1.50 1.82 -9.90
CA HIS A 114 -1.12 3.06 -10.58
C HIS A 114 0.15 2.92 -11.45
N PHE A 115 0.90 1.83 -11.33
CA PHE A 115 2.12 1.63 -12.11
C PHE A 115 1.84 0.98 -13.47
N ASP A 116 2.57 1.44 -14.51
CA ASP A 116 2.50 0.83 -15.85
C ASP A 116 3.20 -0.54 -15.88
N ASP A 117 4.36 -0.68 -15.23
CA ASP A 117 5.09 -1.95 -15.08
C ASP A 117 5.05 -2.42 -13.62
N THR A 118 3.88 -2.77 -13.17
CA THR A 118 3.65 -3.27 -11.80
C THR A 118 4.50 -4.50 -11.46
N PRO A 119 4.74 -5.49 -12.37
CA PRO A 119 5.62 -6.61 -12.06
C PRO A 119 7.05 -6.18 -11.72
N ALA A 120 7.62 -5.25 -12.49
CA ALA A 120 8.98 -4.74 -12.21
C ALA A 120 9.03 -3.97 -10.89
N VAL A 121 8.03 -3.14 -10.61
CA VAL A 121 7.92 -2.39 -9.35
C VAL A 121 7.82 -3.34 -8.15
N MET A 122 6.97 -4.36 -8.22
CA MET A 122 6.86 -5.37 -7.16
C MET A 122 8.21 -6.06 -6.91
N ARG A 123 8.92 -6.50 -7.96
CA ARG A 123 10.24 -7.13 -7.81
C ARG A 123 11.25 -6.20 -7.11
N LYS A 124 11.29 -4.92 -7.49
CA LYS A 124 12.19 -3.93 -6.86
C LYS A 124 11.84 -3.72 -5.38
N LEU A 125 10.55 -3.52 -5.06
CA LEU A 125 10.10 -3.32 -3.68
C LEU A 125 10.33 -4.56 -2.82
N TRP A 126 10.03 -5.78 -3.32
CA TRP A 126 10.27 -7.03 -2.58
C TRP A 126 11.77 -7.24 -2.33
N ARG A 127 12.63 -6.94 -3.31
CA ARG A 127 14.09 -6.95 -3.13
C ARG A 127 14.54 -5.97 -2.06
N ALA A 128 14.00 -4.75 -2.07
CA ALA A 128 14.28 -3.75 -1.03
C ALA A 128 13.83 -4.22 0.35
N CYS A 129 12.63 -4.82 0.45
CA CYS A 129 12.11 -5.44 1.67
C CYS A 129 13.03 -6.57 2.17
N ALA A 130 13.53 -7.42 1.26
CA ALA A 130 14.46 -8.49 1.60
C ALA A 130 15.78 -7.95 2.18
N ARG A 131 16.34 -6.88 1.57
CA ARG A 131 17.51 -6.16 2.08
C ARG A 131 17.28 -5.56 3.46
N LEU A 132 16.07 -5.01 3.71
CA LEU A 132 15.69 -4.42 4.99
C LEU A 132 15.41 -5.46 6.08
N GLY A 133 15.30 -6.75 5.74
CA GLY A 133 14.99 -7.81 6.70
C GLY A 133 13.50 -7.95 7.03
N VAL A 134 12.63 -7.34 6.21
CA VAL A 134 11.17 -7.50 6.32
C VAL A 134 10.79 -8.97 6.12
N THR A 135 9.89 -9.48 6.94
CA THR A 135 9.46 -10.89 6.90
C THR A 135 8.09 -11.06 6.26
N THR A 136 7.25 -10.02 6.33
CA THR A 136 5.88 -10.05 5.84
C THR A 136 5.60 -8.86 4.93
N ILE A 137 5.01 -9.12 3.77
CA ILE A 137 4.53 -8.09 2.85
C ILE A 137 3.02 -8.29 2.66
N VAL A 138 2.25 -7.19 2.82
CA VAL A 138 0.81 -7.17 2.55
C VAL A 138 0.55 -6.14 1.46
N ALA A 139 0.12 -6.60 0.30
CA ALA A 139 -0.27 -5.75 -0.81
C ALA A 139 -1.79 -5.82 -1.00
N ILE A 140 -2.43 -4.65 -1.10
CA ILE A 140 -3.87 -4.53 -1.23
C ILE A 140 -4.18 -3.74 -2.49
N VAL A 141 -5.01 -4.32 -3.34
CA VAL A 141 -5.41 -3.72 -4.61
C VAL A 141 -6.93 -3.77 -4.79
N PRO A 142 -7.52 -2.84 -5.56
CA PRO A 142 -8.96 -2.79 -5.74
C PRO A 142 -9.48 -3.97 -6.55
N GLY A 143 -10.70 -4.44 -6.23
CA GLY A 143 -11.47 -5.31 -7.10
C GLY A 143 -11.96 -4.57 -8.35
N ALA A 144 -12.65 -5.28 -9.26
CA ALA A 144 -12.97 -4.79 -10.60
C ALA A 144 -13.67 -3.41 -10.60
N LYS A 145 -14.72 -3.23 -9.79
CA LYS A 145 -15.44 -1.95 -9.72
C LYS A 145 -14.62 -0.83 -9.08
N GLY A 146 -13.82 -1.16 -8.06
CA GLY A 146 -12.88 -0.22 -7.45
C GLY A 146 -11.84 0.23 -8.45
N TYR A 147 -11.24 -0.71 -9.18
CA TYR A 147 -10.30 -0.43 -10.27
C TYR A 147 -10.90 0.47 -11.34
N ALA A 148 -12.10 0.16 -11.83
CA ALA A 148 -12.77 0.94 -12.88
C ALA A 148 -13.24 2.34 -12.42
N SER A 149 -13.24 2.63 -11.11
CA SER A 149 -13.72 3.91 -10.57
C SER A 149 -12.68 5.02 -10.61
N ASP A 150 -11.43 4.72 -10.94
CA ASP A 150 -10.33 5.68 -11.01
C ASP A 150 -9.60 5.59 -12.36
N ALA A 151 -9.57 6.70 -13.09
CA ALA A 151 -8.95 6.77 -14.42
C ALA A 151 -7.41 6.74 -14.37
N THR A 152 -6.80 6.88 -13.21
CA THR A 152 -5.34 6.82 -13.01
C THR A 152 -4.83 5.39 -12.84
N HIS A 153 -5.72 4.41 -12.67
CA HIS A 153 -5.34 3.01 -12.61
C HIS A 153 -4.83 2.50 -13.96
N ARG A 154 -3.70 1.81 -13.95
CA ARG A 154 -2.99 1.27 -15.12
C ARG A 154 -3.01 -0.25 -15.18
N THR A 155 -2.84 -0.91 -14.03
CA THR A 155 -2.75 -2.38 -13.95
C THR A 155 -3.87 -2.93 -13.07
N PHE A 156 -4.71 -3.80 -13.64
CA PHE A 156 -5.70 -4.55 -12.86
C PHE A 156 -5.07 -5.84 -12.34
N VAL A 157 -4.77 -5.84 -11.04
CA VAL A 157 -4.13 -6.98 -10.37
C VAL A 157 -5.18 -7.96 -9.87
N THR A 158 -5.10 -9.22 -10.34
CA THR A 158 -5.92 -10.35 -9.88
C THR A 158 -5.04 -11.50 -9.42
N ARG A 159 -5.62 -12.56 -8.86
CA ARG A 159 -4.88 -13.79 -8.51
C ARG A 159 -4.22 -14.41 -9.73
N GLU A 160 -4.95 -14.46 -10.84
CA GLU A 160 -4.48 -14.98 -12.13
C GLU A 160 -3.32 -14.12 -12.63
N TRP A 161 -3.49 -12.80 -12.61
CA TRP A 161 -2.45 -11.86 -13.02
C TRP A 161 -1.15 -12.05 -12.22
N VAL A 162 -1.24 -12.24 -10.89
CA VAL A 162 -0.06 -12.50 -10.04
C VAL A 162 0.69 -13.75 -10.50
N ARG A 163 -0.05 -14.86 -10.75
CA ARG A 163 0.51 -16.13 -11.22
C ARG A 163 1.13 -15.99 -12.61
N ASP A 164 0.40 -15.36 -13.54
CA ASP A 164 0.82 -15.24 -14.95
C ASP A 164 2.09 -14.39 -15.09
N ASN A 165 2.36 -13.50 -14.13
CA ASN A 165 3.57 -12.70 -14.05
C ASN A 165 4.69 -13.34 -13.18
N GLY A 166 4.49 -14.57 -12.70
CA GLY A 166 5.46 -15.28 -11.87
C GLY A 166 5.78 -14.58 -10.56
N LEU A 167 4.75 -14.00 -9.93
CA LEU A 167 4.88 -13.27 -8.68
C LEU A 167 4.45 -14.10 -7.46
N ASP A 168 4.06 -15.38 -7.64
CA ASP A 168 3.80 -16.30 -6.52
C ASP A 168 5.05 -16.54 -5.67
N TYR A 169 6.24 -16.49 -6.31
CA TYR A 169 7.52 -16.50 -5.62
C TYR A 169 8.44 -15.46 -6.23
N CYS A 170 8.79 -14.44 -5.45
CA CYS A 170 9.55 -13.30 -5.95
C CYS A 170 10.50 -12.77 -4.88
N GLU A 171 11.78 -12.59 -5.22
CA GLU A 171 12.81 -11.97 -4.36
C GLU A 171 12.89 -12.58 -2.95
N GLY A 172 12.69 -13.91 -2.83
CA GLY A 172 12.73 -14.63 -1.55
C GLY A 172 11.42 -14.62 -0.74
N TYR A 173 10.35 -14.06 -1.30
CA TYR A 173 9.01 -14.11 -0.73
C TYR A 173 8.12 -15.08 -1.50
N ALA A 174 7.36 -15.90 -0.78
CA ALA A 174 6.29 -16.71 -1.36
C ALA A 174 4.92 -16.10 -1.03
N LEU A 175 4.04 -16.08 -2.01
CA LEU A 175 2.64 -15.74 -1.80
C LEU A 175 2.01 -16.86 -0.95
N GLU A 176 1.62 -16.52 0.29
CA GLU A 176 0.99 -17.43 1.23
C GLU A 176 -0.52 -17.40 1.08
N ARG A 177 -1.06 -16.20 0.84
CA ARG A 177 -2.50 -15.99 0.73
C ARG A 177 -2.81 -14.91 -0.30
N ALA A 178 -3.90 -15.11 -1.02
CA ALA A 178 -4.46 -14.16 -1.97
C ALA A 178 -5.99 -14.21 -1.87
N ASP A 179 -6.56 -13.43 -0.97
CA ASP A 179 -7.98 -13.48 -0.63
C ASP A 179 -8.67 -12.17 -0.96
N TYR A 180 -9.88 -12.26 -1.47
CA TYR A 180 -10.73 -11.09 -1.62
C TYR A 180 -11.44 -10.77 -0.31
N PHE A 181 -11.49 -9.49 0.03
CA PHE A 181 -12.14 -8.98 1.22
C PHE A 181 -13.26 -7.99 0.84
N PRO A 182 -14.41 -7.95 1.52
CA PRO A 182 -14.80 -8.73 2.71
C PRO A 182 -15.35 -10.14 2.40
N ILE A 183 -15.51 -10.52 1.15
CA ILE A 183 -16.01 -11.81 0.70
C ILE A 183 -15.04 -12.39 -0.31
N ASP A 184 -14.50 -13.58 -0.05
CA ASP A 184 -13.53 -14.23 -0.92
C ASP A 184 -14.18 -14.84 -2.18
N LYS A 185 -14.70 -13.96 -3.03
CA LYS A 185 -15.30 -14.30 -4.33
C LYS A 185 -15.10 -13.16 -5.32
N ALA A 186 -14.27 -13.34 -6.34
CA ALA A 186 -13.89 -12.29 -7.30
C ALA A 186 -15.09 -11.55 -7.91
N SER A 187 -16.19 -12.25 -8.24
CA SER A 187 -17.39 -11.66 -8.84
C SER A 187 -18.12 -10.64 -7.95
N VAL A 188 -17.81 -10.58 -6.66
CA VAL A 188 -18.31 -9.51 -5.76
C VAL A 188 -17.72 -8.17 -6.16
N GLY A 189 -16.50 -8.15 -6.65
CA GLY A 189 -15.82 -6.97 -7.16
C GLY A 189 -16.48 -6.33 -8.39
N ASP A 190 -17.35 -7.03 -9.11
CA ASP A 190 -18.04 -6.48 -10.29
C ASP A 190 -19.11 -5.43 -9.91
N TRP A 191 -19.61 -5.47 -8.69
CA TRP A 191 -20.69 -4.58 -8.23
C TRP A 191 -20.38 -3.84 -6.92
N PHE A 192 -19.44 -4.34 -6.09
CA PHE A 192 -19.09 -3.75 -4.81
C PHE A 192 -17.75 -3.00 -4.87
N VAL A 193 -17.78 -1.68 -4.79
CA VAL A 193 -16.60 -0.80 -4.98
C VAL A 193 -15.53 -0.94 -3.89
N PHE A 194 -15.93 -1.37 -2.68
CA PHE A 194 -15.00 -1.60 -1.57
C PHE A 194 -14.50 -3.05 -1.49
N HIS A 195 -14.59 -3.78 -2.58
CA HIS A 195 -14.02 -5.11 -2.69
C HIS A 195 -12.55 -5.00 -3.07
N GLU A 196 -11.68 -5.68 -2.33
CA GLU A 196 -10.24 -5.57 -2.43
C GLU A 196 -9.60 -6.96 -2.49
N LEU A 197 -8.51 -7.12 -3.22
CA LEU A 197 -7.67 -8.31 -3.19
C LEU A 197 -6.50 -8.06 -2.25
N HIS A 198 -6.35 -8.91 -1.24
CA HIS A 198 -5.24 -8.92 -0.30
C HIS A 198 -4.25 -10.00 -0.69
N LEU A 199 -2.99 -9.61 -0.92
CA LEU A 199 -1.87 -10.48 -1.23
C LEU A 199 -0.92 -10.49 -0.03
N VAL A 200 -0.79 -11.62 0.63
CA VAL A 200 0.10 -11.78 1.79
C VAL A 200 1.30 -12.64 1.40
N TYR A 201 2.46 -12.04 1.45
CA TYR A 201 3.72 -12.71 1.17
C TYR A 201 4.52 -12.92 2.46
N ARG A 202 5.16 -14.09 2.56
CA ARG A 202 6.08 -14.41 3.66
C ARG A 202 7.47 -14.72 3.11
N ARG A 203 8.48 -14.21 3.81
CA ARG A 203 9.87 -14.52 3.48
C ARG A 203 10.13 -15.99 3.72
N LYS A 204 10.73 -16.65 2.76
CA LYS A 204 11.24 -18.02 2.93
C LYS A 204 12.66 -17.99 3.46
N ALA A 205 12.94 -18.94 4.35
CA ALA A 205 14.27 -19.12 4.94
C ALA A 205 15.28 -19.61 3.90
#